data_865c34dead7397c56610fc08afe6fb61
#
_entry.id   865c34dead7397c56610fc08afe6fb61
#
_cell.length_a   1.000
_cell.length_b   1.000
_cell.length_c   1.000
_cell.angle_alpha   90.00
_cell.angle_beta   90.00
_cell.angle_gamma   90.00
#
_symmetry.space_group_name_H-M   'P 1'
#
loop_
_entity.id
_entity.type
_entity.pdbx_description
1 polymer ?
#
loop_
_entity_poly.entity_id
_entity_poly.type
_entity_poly.pdbx_seq_one_letter_code
_entity_poly.pdbx_strand_id
1 'polypeptide(L)'
;VKAGNIGVAGNIAVIGGGNTAMDAARLAKRSGAERVTLVYRRTRKYMPADEHELALALADGVEFAELAAPVKQADGVLTCEKMVLGEADASGRRSPVGSGEFFHIPCDLVISAVGEQVDDALMAANGIELDKKGRPAFQTNVEGVYAAGDAKRGPATVVEGIADAAAFAEAVIGTAHTY
;
A
#
# COMPACT_ATOMS: atom_id res chain seq x y z
N VAL A 1 -2.40 8.82 13.93
CA VAL A 1 -1.82 10.07 13.42
C VAL A 1 -2.20 11.16 14.40
N LYS A 2 -1.24 11.66 15.21
CA LYS A 2 -1.47 12.87 16.02
C LYS A 2 -1.71 14.01 15.05
N ALA A 3 -2.81 14.71 15.19
CA ALA A 3 -3.12 15.94 14.49
C ALA A 3 -2.07 17.02 14.85
N GLY A 4 -0.92 16.94 14.25
CA GLY A 4 -0.01 18.05 14.11
C GLY A 4 -0.44 18.78 12.85
N ASN A 5 -0.52 20.08 12.91
CA ASN A 5 -0.82 20.95 11.76
C ASN A 5 0.30 20.74 10.72
N ILE A 6 0.15 19.70 9.88
CA ILE A 6 0.99 19.54 8.70
C ILE A 6 0.48 20.61 7.76
N GLY A 7 1.18 21.75 7.70
CA GLY A 7 0.87 22.80 6.75
C GLY A 7 1.06 22.28 5.33
N VAL A 8 0.02 21.61 4.84
CA VAL A 8 -0.01 21.01 3.52
C VAL A 8 -0.68 22.03 2.61
N ALA A 9 0.11 22.80 1.89
CA ALA A 9 -0.36 23.73 0.88
C ALA A 9 0.00 23.23 -0.51
N GLY A 10 -0.73 23.69 -1.53
CA GLY A 10 -0.46 23.39 -2.93
C GLY A 10 -1.09 22.12 -3.46
N ASN A 11 -0.43 21.54 -4.47
CA ASN A 11 -0.92 20.39 -5.22
C ASN A 11 -0.24 19.11 -4.70
N ILE A 12 -1.03 18.13 -4.32
CA ILE A 12 -0.54 16.86 -3.74
C ILE A 12 -0.96 15.69 -4.60
N ALA A 13 -0.01 14.82 -4.90
CA ALA A 13 -0.30 13.53 -5.50
C ALA A 13 -0.16 12.43 -4.45
N VAL A 14 -1.20 11.62 -4.26
CA VAL A 14 -1.17 10.43 -3.40
C VAL A 14 -1.10 9.19 -4.30
N ILE A 15 -0.03 8.42 -4.17
CA ILE A 15 0.21 7.25 -5.01
C ILE A 15 -0.26 6.01 -4.26
N GLY A 16 -1.26 5.32 -4.79
CA GLY A 16 -1.76 4.09 -4.20
C GLY A 16 -3.22 3.81 -4.49
N GLY A 17 -3.70 2.65 -4.07
CA GLY A 17 -5.10 2.23 -4.30
C GLY A 17 -5.69 1.46 -3.13
N GLY A 18 -5.02 1.43 -1.97
CA GLY A 18 -5.52 0.84 -0.72
C GLY A 18 -6.16 1.88 0.20
N ASN A 19 -6.75 1.43 1.30
CA ASN A 19 -7.39 2.30 2.29
C ASN A 19 -6.43 3.37 2.83
N THR A 20 -5.15 3.04 3.03
CA THR A 20 -4.13 4.01 3.43
C THR A 20 -4.00 5.18 2.45
N ALA A 21 -4.14 4.92 1.14
CA ALA A 21 -4.11 5.97 0.14
C ALA A 21 -5.37 6.87 0.21
N MET A 22 -6.53 6.27 0.50
CA MET A 22 -7.79 7.02 0.70
C MET A 22 -7.68 7.93 1.92
N ASP A 23 -7.21 7.39 3.04
CA ASP A 23 -7.01 8.15 4.29
C ASP A 23 -6.01 9.30 4.09
N ALA A 24 -4.88 9.03 3.44
CA ALA A 24 -3.86 10.05 3.16
C ALA A 24 -4.39 11.17 2.26
N ALA A 25 -5.14 10.82 1.21
CA ALA A 25 -5.72 11.79 0.29
C ALA A 25 -6.78 12.67 0.97
N ARG A 26 -7.68 12.08 1.75
CA ARG A 26 -8.70 12.79 2.52
C ARG A 26 -8.07 13.71 3.59
N LEU A 27 -7.07 13.18 4.31
CA LEU A 27 -6.34 13.97 5.30
C LEU A 27 -5.66 15.17 4.65
N ALA A 28 -4.94 14.97 3.54
CA ALA A 28 -4.30 16.05 2.80
C ALA A 28 -5.31 17.14 2.38
N LYS A 29 -6.46 16.72 1.83
CA LYS A 29 -7.52 17.66 1.41
C LYS A 29 -8.09 18.44 2.58
N ARG A 30 -8.39 17.79 3.69
CA ARG A 30 -8.91 18.40 4.92
C ARG A 30 -7.89 19.28 5.64
N SER A 31 -6.60 19.03 5.40
CA SER A 31 -5.48 19.84 5.94
C SER A 31 -5.20 21.11 5.14
N GLY A 32 -5.97 21.39 4.07
CA GLY A 32 -5.90 22.63 3.31
C GLY A 32 -5.13 22.57 2.00
N ALA A 33 -4.82 21.36 1.49
CA ALA A 33 -4.25 21.24 0.15
C ALA A 33 -5.21 21.83 -0.91
N GLU A 34 -4.68 22.60 -1.83
CA GLU A 34 -5.46 23.22 -2.92
C GLU A 34 -6.05 22.14 -3.83
N ARG A 35 -5.19 21.23 -4.27
CA ARG A 35 -5.56 20.07 -5.08
C ARG A 35 -4.96 18.80 -4.50
N VAL A 36 -5.73 17.74 -4.46
CA VAL A 36 -5.25 16.38 -4.13
C VAL A 36 -5.65 15.44 -5.24
N THR A 37 -4.68 14.80 -5.87
CA THR A 37 -4.91 13.81 -6.93
C THR A 37 -4.47 12.43 -6.44
N LEU A 38 -5.40 11.51 -6.35
CA LEU A 38 -5.13 10.09 -6.11
C LEU A 38 -4.69 9.45 -7.43
N VAL A 39 -3.47 8.92 -7.46
CA VAL A 39 -2.86 8.33 -8.67
C VAL A 39 -2.80 6.81 -8.51
N TYR A 40 -3.44 6.09 -9.43
CA TYR A 40 -3.51 4.64 -9.38
C TYR A 40 -3.23 3.99 -10.74
N ARG A 41 -2.32 3.02 -10.76
CA ARG A 41 -1.85 2.37 -12.00
C ARG A 41 -2.83 1.42 -12.68
N ARG A 42 -3.96 1.10 -12.04
CA ARG A 42 -5.05 0.28 -12.60
C ARG A 42 -6.34 1.08 -12.65
N THR A 43 -7.44 0.42 -12.98
CA THR A 43 -8.76 1.02 -12.89
C THR A 43 -9.38 0.84 -11.50
N ARG A 44 -10.39 1.65 -11.19
CA ARG A 44 -11.21 1.57 -9.98
C ARG A 44 -11.64 0.14 -9.65
N LYS A 45 -12.01 -0.64 -10.66
CA LYS A 45 -12.45 -2.04 -10.51
C LYS A 45 -11.40 -2.94 -9.80
N TYR A 46 -10.13 -2.60 -9.91
CA TYR A 46 -9.03 -3.41 -9.35
C TYR A 46 -8.39 -2.77 -8.11
N MET A 47 -9.04 -1.77 -7.54
CA MET A 47 -8.56 -1.17 -6.30
C MET A 47 -8.74 -2.13 -5.13
N PRO A 48 -7.74 -2.27 -4.24
CA PRO A 48 -7.88 -3.01 -2.99
C PRO A 48 -8.64 -2.24 -1.92
N ALA A 49 -8.80 -0.91 -2.06
CA ALA A 49 -9.59 -0.10 -1.15
C ALA A 49 -11.08 -0.45 -1.24
N ASP A 50 -11.79 -0.26 -0.14
CA ASP A 50 -13.25 -0.32 -0.10
C ASP A 50 -13.84 0.75 -1.04
N GLU A 51 -14.87 0.39 -1.80
CA GLU A 51 -15.52 1.31 -2.73
C GLU A 51 -16.13 2.53 -2.02
N HIS A 52 -16.58 2.33 -0.78
CA HIS A 52 -17.11 3.40 0.05
C HIS A 52 -16.02 4.42 0.42
N GLU A 53 -14.79 3.97 0.74
CA GLU A 53 -13.68 4.85 1.05
C GLU A 53 -13.26 5.72 -0.14
N LEU A 54 -13.26 5.15 -1.34
CA LEU A 54 -13.04 5.93 -2.56
C LEU A 54 -14.16 6.97 -2.77
N ALA A 55 -15.41 6.57 -2.58
CA ALA A 55 -16.54 7.49 -2.71
C ALA A 55 -16.44 8.66 -1.72
N LEU A 56 -16.04 8.41 -0.48
CA LEU A 56 -15.79 9.45 0.52
C LEU A 56 -14.63 10.39 0.12
N ALA A 57 -13.54 9.85 -0.43
CA ALA A 57 -12.42 10.66 -0.90
C ALA A 57 -12.86 11.60 -2.05
N LEU A 58 -13.61 11.09 -3.00
CA LEU A 58 -14.16 11.90 -4.10
C LEU A 58 -15.13 12.98 -3.60
N ALA A 59 -15.98 12.65 -2.61
CA ALA A 59 -16.89 13.61 -1.98
C ALA A 59 -16.15 14.72 -1.22
N ASP A 60 -14.98 14.41 -0.63
CA ASP A 60 -14.10 15.40 0.00
C ASP A 60 -13.36 16.28 -1.05
N GLY A 61 -13.54 16.02 -2.35
CA GLY A 61 -12.96 16.80 -3.45
C GLY A 61 -11.55 16.32 -3.88
N VAL A 62 -11.22 15.06 -3.61
CA VAL A 62 -10.03 14.41 -4.17
C VAL A 62 -10.28 14.06 -5.64
N GLU A 63 -9.34 14.41 -6.52
CA GLU A 63 -9.35 13.99 -7.93
C GLU A 63 -8.80 12.57 -8.05
N PHE A 64 -9.28 11.80 -9.04
CA PHE A 64 -8.82 10.43 -9.26
C PHE A 64 -8.24 10.26 -10.67
N ALA A 65 -6.96 9.91 -10.74
CA ALA A 65 -6.24 9.57 -11.96
C ALA A 65 -5.99 8.06 -12.01
N GLU A 66 -6.87 7.33 -12.67
CA GLU A 66 -6.67 5.89 -12.91
C GLU A 66 -5.81 5.65 -14.16
N LEU A 67 -5.27 4.45 -14.28
CA LEU A 67 -4.35 4.06 -15.35
C LEU A 67 -3.15 5.02 -15.46
N ALA A 68 -2.64 5.44 -14.32
CA ALA A 68 -1.55 6.39 -14.17
C ALA A 68 -0.43 5.79 -13.30
N ALA A 69 0.76 5.65 -13.86
CA ALA A 69 1.94 5.22 -13.12
C ALA A 69 2.91 6.41 -12.96
N PRO A 70 3.28 6.77 -11.72
CA PRO A 70 4.22 7.88 -11.51
C PRO A 70 5.61 7.49 -12.00
N VAL A 71 6.28 8.40 -12.71
CA VAL A 71 7.62 8.19 -13.27
C VAL A 71 8.64 9.13 -12.63
N LYS A 72 8.29 10.41 -12.53
CA LYS A 72 9.21 11.44 -12.00
C LYS A 72 8.42 12.62 -11.46
N GLN A 73 8.83 13.15 -10.32
CA GLN A 73 8.37 14.44 -9.81
C GLN A 73 9.54 15.43 -9.87
N ALA A 74 9.31 16.57 -10.51
CA ALA A 74 10.26 17.67 -10.59
C ALA A 74 9.51 18.98 -10.92
N ASP A 75 10.03 20.08 -10.45
CA ASP A 75 9.58 21.44 -10.81
C ASP A 75 8.05 21.66 -10.64
N GLY A 76 7.48 21.14 -9.56
CA GLY A 76 6.05 21.26 -9.28
C GLY A 76 5.15 20.37 -10.15
N VAL A 77 5.71 19.37 -10.82
CA VAL A 77 4.99 18.48 -11.74
C VAL A 77 5.30 17.01 -11.47
N LEU A 78 4.28 16.19 -11.44
CA LEU A 78 4.38 14.72 -11.48
C LEU A 78 4.14 14.25 -12.91
N THR A 79 5.16 13.67 -13.54
CA THR A 79 5.04 12.98 -14.81
C THR A 79 4.54 11.56 -14.55
N CYS A 80 3.43 11.20 -15.19
CA CYS A 80 2.85 9.86 -15.14
C CYS A 80 2.89 9.23 -16.53
N GLU A 81 3.17 7.93 -16.58
CA GLU A 81 2.94 7.12 -17.76
C GLU A 81 1.48 6.64 -17.75
N LYS A 82 0.81 6.77 -18.90
CA LYS A 82 -0.51 6.21 -19.10
C LYS A 82 -0.43 4.69 -19.19
N MET A 83 -1.23 4.01 -18.39
CA MET A 83 -1.26 2.55 -18.37
C MET A 83 -2.40 2.00 -19.23
N VAL A 84 -2.20 0.79 -19.73
CA VAL A 84 -3.26 -0.04 -20.31
C VAL A 84 -3.34 -1.34 -19.52
N LEU A 85 -4.51 -1.96 -19.51
CA LEU A 85 -4.67 -3.27 -18.88
C LEU A 85 -4.25 -4.35 -19.88
N GLY A 86 -3.20 -5.09 -19.55
CA GLY A 86 -2.72 -6.24 -20.32
C GLY A 86 -3.69 -7.42 -20.28
N GLU A 87 -3.22 -8.58 -20.75
CA GLU A 87 -3.98 -9.83 -20.71
C GLU A 87 -4.33 -10.24 -19.27
N ALA A 88 -5.44 -10.95 -19.13
CA ALA A 88 -5.86 -11.50 -17.85
C ALA A 88 -4.99 -12.71 -17.49
N ASP A 89 -4.51 -12.76 -16.25
CA ASP A 89 -3.87 -13.96 -15.69
C ASP A 89 -4.90 -15.05 -15.37
N ALA A 90 -4.43 -16.21 -14.89
CA ALA A 90 -5.28 -17.36 -14.55
C ALA A 90 -6.35 -17.03 -13.47
N SER A 91 -6.18 -15.96 -12.69
CA SER A 91 -7.15 -15.46 -11.72
C SER A 91 -8.13 -14.45 -12.32
N GLY A 92 -8.01 -14.12 -13.60
CA GLY A 92 -8.78 -13.08 -14.27
C GLY A 92 -8.29 -11.66 -13.99
N ARG A 93 -7.16 -11.51 -13.31
CA ARG A 93 -6.57 -10.21 -12.97
C ARG A 93 -5.71 -9.69 -14.12
N ARG A 94 -5.95 -8.45 -14.52
CA ARG A 94 -5.15 -7.78 -15.56
C ARG A 94 -4.04 -6.95 -14.94
N SER A 95 -2.81 -7.18 -15.39
CA SER A 95 -1.67 -6.38 -14.97
C SER A 95 -1.60 -5.07 -15.78
N PRO A 96 -1.26 -3.94 -15.16
CA PRO A 96 -1.05 -2.70 -15.88
C PRO A 96 0.26 -2.78 -16.67
N VAL A 97 0.22 -2.31 -17.92
CA VAL A 97 1.36 -2.24 -18.84
C VAL A 97 1.50 -0.79 -19.29
N GLY A 98 2.71 -0.26 -19.36
CA GLY A 98 2.97 1.08 -19.86
C GLY A 98 2.58 1.20 -21.34
N SER A 99 1.94 2.30 -21.70
CA SER A 99 1.57 2.58 -23.10
C SER A 99 2.67 3.32 -23.88
N GLY A 100 3.68 3.84 -23.19
CA GLY A 100 4.67 4.78 -23.74
C GLY A 100 4.16 6.22 -23.87
N GLU A 101 2.90 6.50 -23.52
CA GLU A 101 2.35 7.84 -23.49
C GLU A 101 2.51 8.44 -22.07
N PHE A 102 2.86 9.73 -22.02
CA PHE A 102 3.08 10.43 -20.75
C PHE A 102 2.14 11.63 -20.64
N PHE A 103 1.77 11.94 -19.39
CA PHE A 103 1.01 13.14 -19.07
C PHE A 103 1.49 13.73 -17.74
N HIS A 104 1.04 14.94 -17.43
CA HIS A 104 1.54 15.71 -16.31
C HIS A 104 0.41 16.11 -15.37
N ILE A 105 0.69 15.99 -14.05
CA ILE A 105 -0.21 16.42 -12.98
C ILE A 105 0.54 17.49 -12.17
N PRO A 106 -0.06 18.66 -11.88
CA PRO A 106 0.52 19.60 -10.93
C PRO A 106 0.77 18.93 -9.58
N CYS A 107 2.01 19.01 -9.06
CA CYS A 107 2.38 18.26 -7.86
C CYS A 107 3.57 18.90 -7.15
N ASP A 108 3.31 19.50 -6.01
CA ASP A 108 4.33 20.06 -5.13
C ASP A 108 4.86 19.00 -4.16
N LEU A 109 4.00 18.04 -3.75
CA LEU A 109 4.32 16.99 -2.81
C LEU A 109 3.73 15.64 -3.26
N VAL A 110 4.55 14.59 -3.19
CA VAL A 110 4.11 13.20 -3.40
C VAL A 110 4.00 12.49 -2.05
N ILE A 111 2.86 11.87 -1.80
CA ILE A 111 2.64 10.93 -0.69
C ILE A 111 2.59 9.52 -1.26
N SER A 112 3.54 8.69 -0.87
CA SER A 112 3.57 7.28 -1.28
C SER A 112 2.77 6.41 -0.31
N ALA A 113 1.72 5.74 -0.82
CA ALA A 113 0.86 4.82 -0.09
C ALA A 113 0.73 3.49 -0.85
N VAL A 114 1.86 2.99 -1.36
CA VAL A 114 1.93 1.79 -2.23
C VAL A 114 2.04 0.47 -1.46
N GLY A 115 2.00 0.54 -0.13
CA GLY A 115 2.21 -0.58 0.78
C GLY A 115 3.65 -0.68 1.27
N GLU A 116 3.85 -1.61 2.18
CA GLU A 116 5.16 -1.88 2.78
C GLU A 116 5.59 -3.31 2.44
N GLN A 117 6.89 -3.54 2.48
CA GLN A 117 7.50 -4.84 2.27
C GLN A 117 8.44 -5.15 3.43
N VAL A 118 8.70 -6.42 3.65
CA VAL A 118 9.73 -6.86 4.58
C VAL A 118 11.09 -6.36 4.08
N ASP A 119 11.93 -5.92 5.00
CA ASP A 119 13.30 -5.49 4.66
C ASP A 119 14.15 -6.72 4.37
N ASP A 120 14.37 -6.99 3.09
CA ASP A 120 15.15 -8.15 2.62
C ASP A 120 16.59 -8.11 3.14
N ALA A 121 17.18 -6.92 3.27
CA ALA A 121 18.55 -6.77 3.76
C ALA A 121 18.63 -7.11 5.26
N LEU A 122 17.64 -6.70 6.04
CA LEU A 122 17.53 -7.06 7.46
C LEU A 122 17.34 -8.57 7.63
N MET A 123 16.48 -9.19 6.83
CA MET A 123 16.26 -10.64 6.88
C MET A 123 17.53 -11.40 6.52
N ALA A 124 18.19 -11.03 5.43
CA ALA A 124 19.45 -11.65 5.00
C ALA A 124 20.58 -11.48 6.04
N ALA A 125 20.71 -10.30 6.64
CA ALA A 125 21.70 -10.04 7.70
C ALA A 125 21.50 -10.93 8.94
N ASN A 126 20.28 -11.41 9.18
CA ASN A 126 19.93 -12.33 10.28
C ASN A 126 19.80 -13.79 9.81
N GLY A 127 20.17 -14.12 8.57
CA GLY A 127 20.11 -15.47 8.04
C GLY A 127 18.71 -16.01 7.83
N ILE A 128 17.68 -15.14 7.78
CA ILE A 128 16.27 -15.53 7.63
C ILE A 128 15.95 -15.63 6.13
N GLU A 129 15.47 -16.80 5.72
CA GLU A 129 15.05 -17.06 4.36
C GLU A 129 13.64 -16.51 4.09
N LEU A 130 13.47 -15.99 2.88
CA LEU A 130 12.19 -15.46 2.40
C LEU A 130 11.61 -16.36 1.29
N ASP A 131 10.29 -16.43 1.24
CA ASP A 131 9.57 -17.10 0.17
C ASP A 131 9.60 -16.28 -1.15
N LYS A 132 8.98 -16.82 -2.22
CA LYS A 132 8.88 -16.15 -3.52
C LYS A 132 8.13 -14.80 -3.48
N LYS A 133 7.46 -14.49 -2.37
CA LYS A 133 6.74 -13.23 -2.15
C LYS A 133 7.51 -12.26 -1.27
N GLY A 134 8.76 -12.59 -0.89
CA GLY A 134 9.59 -11.79 0.00
C GLY A 134 9.12 -11.85 1.46
N ARG A 135 8.63 -13.00 1.94
CA ARG A 135 8.10 -13.14 3.29
C ARG A 135 8.74 -14.31 4.02
N PRO A 136 9.06 -14.16 5.32
CA PRO A 136 9.53 -15.27 6.13
C PRO A 136 8.43 -16.30 6.39
N ALA A 137 8.81 -17.55 6.58
CA ALA A 137 7.92 -18.57 7.09
C ALA A 137 7.52 -18.27 8.55
N PHE A 138 6.38 -18.83 8.99
CA PHE A 138 5.94 -18.69 10.40
C PHE A 138 7.03 -19.17 11.37
N GLN A 139 7.49 -20.41 11.23
CA GLN A 139 8.73 -20.88 11.82
C GLN A 139 9.82 -20.67 10.79
N THR A 140 10.75 -19.78 11.08
CA THR A 140 11.83 -19.47 10.13
C THR A 140 12.86 -20.61 10.08
N ASN A 141 13.79 -20.52 9.16
CA ASN A 141 14.94 -21.43 9.10
C ASN A 141 15.97 -21.20 10.26
N VAL A 142 15.81 -20.12 11.01
CA VAL A 142 16.66 -19.82 12.18
C VAL A 142 15.99 -20.35 13.44
N GLU A 143 16.68 -21.21 14.19
CA GLU A 143 16.15 -21.82 15.41
C GLU A 143 15.73 -20.77 16.44
N GLY A 144 14.52 -20.92 17.00
CA GLY A 144 13.95 -20.00 17.99
C GLY A 144 13.41 -18.68 17.41
N VAL A 145 13.49 -18.47 16.09
CA VAL A 145 12.97 -17.28 15.42
C VAL A 145 11.68 -17.60 14.66
N TYR A 146 10.64 -16.84 14.97
CA TYR A 146 9.32 -16.96 14.38
C TYR A 146 8.88 -15.62 13.76
N ALA A 147 8.05 -15.68 12.74
CA ALA A 147 7.46 -14.50 12.12
C ALA A 147 5.94 -14.59 12.15
N ALA A 148 5.27 -13.49 12.50
CA ALA A 148 3.81 -13.42 12.59
C ALA A 148 3.30 -12.07 12.06
N GLY A 149 1.99 -11.92 11.90
CA GLY A 149 1.35 -10.69 11.43
C GLY A 149 1.79 -10.29 10.02
N ASP A 150 1.91 -8.98 9.79
CA ASP A 150 2.16 -8.42 8.47
C ASP A 150 3.49 -8.88 7.86
N ALA A 151 4.50 -9.13 8.67
CA ALA A 151 5.79 -9.67 8.18
C ALA A 151 5.62 -11.01 7.47
N LYS A 152 4.77 -11.91 8.00
CA LYS A 152 4.51 -13.24 7.43
C LYS A 152 3.48 -13.21 6.30
N ARG A 153 2.36 -12.53 6.51
CA ARG A 153 1.21 -12.61 5.59
C ARG A 153 1.06 -11.42 4.65
N GLY A 154 1.76 -10.32 4.92
CA GLY A 154 1.55 -9.01 4.33
C GLY A 154 0.49 -8.21 5.08
N PRO A 155 0.24 -6.97 4.68
CA PRO A 155 -0.75 -6.10 5.32
C PRO A 155 -2.09 -6.79 5.47
N ALA A 156 -2.60 -6.83 6.71
CA ALA A 156 -3.79 -7.55 7.09
C ALA A 156 -4.54 -6.83 8.22
N THR A 157 -5.59 -7.46 8.75
CA THR A 157 -6.38 -6.91 9.85
C THR A 157 -5.72 -7.18 11.21
N VAL A 158 -6.07 -6.36 12.20
CA VAL A 158 -5.67 -6.59 13.61
C VAL A 158 -6.09 -7.98 14.09
N VAL A 159 -7.28 -8.44 13.69
CA VAL A 159 -7.80 -9.77 14.06
C VAL A 159 -6.90 -10.89 13.55
N GLU A 160 -6.41 -10.77 12.31
CA GLU A 160 -5.48 -11.75 11.73
C GLU A 160 -4.11 -11.70 12.41
N GLY A 161 -3.64 -10.51 12.81
CA GLY A 161 -2.44 -10.38 13.63
C GLY A 161 -2.56 -11.05 14.99
N ILE A 162 -3.71 -10.91 15.66
CA ILE A 162 -4.00 -11.59 16.92
C ILE A 162 -4.04 -13.11 16.72
N ALA A 163 -4.66 -13.60 15.63
CA ALA A 163 -4.70 -15.03 15.33
C ALA A 163 -3.29 -15.60 15.10
N ASP A 164 -2.41 -14.87 14.41
CA ASP A 164 -1.01 -15.27 14.24
C ASP A 164 -0.26 -15.31 15.58
N ALA A 165 -0.51 -14.35 16.48
CA ALA A 165 0.09 -14.32 17.80
C ALA A 165 -0.38 -15.50 18.67
N ALA A 166 -1.66 -15.89 18.60
CA ALA A 166 -2.18 -17.06 19.28
C ALA A 166 -1.53 -18.35 18.76
N ALA A 167 -1.44 -18.50 17.43
CA ALA A 167 -0.76 -19.65 16.82
C ALA A 167 0.72 -19.73 17.21
N PHE A 168 1.40 -18.57 17.35
CA PHE A 168 2.76 -18.51 17.88
C PHE A 168 2.83 -19.02 19.32
N ALA A 169 1.95 -18.55 20.19
CA ALA A 169 1.92 -18.98 21.58
C ALA A 169 1.72 -20.50 21.70
N GLU A 170 0.79 -21.07 20.92
CA GLU A 170 0.57 -22.51 20.86
C GLU A 170 1.80 -23.28 20.38
N ALA A 171 2.49 -22.79 19.35
CA ALA A 171 3.67 -23.43 18.79
C ALA A 171 4.87 -23.43 19.75
N VAL A 172 5.04 -22.37 20.56
CA VAL A 172 6.18 -22.19 21.44
C VAL A 172 5.94 -22.76 22.85
N ILE A 173 4.73 -22.61 23.38
CA ILE A 173 4.40 -23.02 24.76
C ILE A 173 3.91 -24.46 24.80
N GLY A 174 3.58 -25.04 23.64
CA GLY A 174 2.87 -26.31 23.52
C GLY A 174 1.39 -26.11 23.80
N THR A 175 0.56 -27.08 23.42
CA THR A 175 -0.87 -27.08 23.72
C THR A 175 -1.09 -27.01 25.22
N ALA A 176 -1.02 -25.81 25.70
CA ALA A 176 -1.13 -25.58 27.11
C ALA A 176 -2.55 -25.17 27.42
N HIS A 177 -3.01 -25.75 28.41
CA HIS A 177 -4.06 -25.25 29.27
C HIS A 177 -5.41 -24.94 28.60
N THR A 178 -6.15 -26.00 28.38
CA THR A 178 -7.61 -25.98 28.53
C THR A 178 -7.91 -25.40 29.91
N TYR A 179 -8.34 -24.16 29.96
CA TYR A 179 -9.03 -23.62 31.11
C TYR A 179 -10.51 -23.98 31.04
#